data_9face86550d05ed4a26151dfd296a223
#
_entry.id   9face86550d05ed4a26151dfd296a223
#
_cell.length_a   1.000
_cell.length_b   1.000
_cell.length_c   1.000
_cell.angle_alpha   90.00
_cell.angle_beta   90.00
_cell.angle_gamma   90.00
#
_symmetry.space_group_name_H-M   'P 1'
#
loop_
_entity.id
_entity.type
_entity.pdbx_description
1 polymer ?
#
loop_
_entity_poly.entity_id
_entity_poly.type
_entity_poly.pdbx_seq_one_letter_code
_entity_poly.pdbx_strand_id
1 'polypeptide(L)'
;MVVACADSRVDPATIFAASPGELFVVRNVAALIPPFEPSSGYHGTSAALEYGVSELRVRDIVVLGHGLCGGIAASIGGMEGQTPGQFIGPWVDLLSPVRDEMLADDDGSLTPERRQRLLEWMAVLFSIKNLRSFSFITDAVAEGSLRLHGAWFSIADGELYWLNEGRGAFELVEPSA
;
A
#
# COMPACT_ATOMS: atom_id res chain seq x y z
N MET A 1 3.55 11.86 -5.10
CA MET A 1 2.46 10.94 -5.49
C MET A 1 2.05 10.11 -4.28
N VAL A 2 0.76 9.80 -4.12
CA VAL A 2 0.28 8.89 -3.07
C VAL A 2 -0.55 7.79 -3.70
N VAL A 3 -0.25 6.53 -3.36
CA VAL A 3 -1.10 5.36 -3.65
C VAL A 3 -1.80 4.97 -2.36
N ALA A 4 -3.13 5.10 -2.31
CA ALA A 4 -3.93 4.92 -1.11
C ALA A 4 -5.13 4.01 -1.33
N CYS A 5 -5.74 3.54 -0.24
CA CYS A 5 -6.98 2.80 -0.31
C CYS A 5 -8.15 3.68 -0.79
N ALA A 6 -9.09 3.06 -1.51
CA ALA A 6 -10.36 3.70 -1.89
C ALA A 6 -11.32 3.95 -0.71
N ASP A 7 -10.99 3.49 0.50
CA ASP A 7 -11.78 3.69 1.71
C ASP A 7 -11.98 5.19 2.00
N SER A 8 -13.22 5.61 2.21
CA SER A 8 -13.59 7.02 2.40
C SER A 8 -13.02 7.65 3.67
N ARG A 9 -12.58 6.85 4.64
CA ARG A 9 -12.03 7.30 5.92
C ARG A 9 -10.55 7.69 5.84
N VAL A 10 -9.88 7.45 4.72
CA VAL A 10 -8.43 7.67 4.54
C VAL A 10 -8.15 8.53 3.33
N ASP A 11 -8.64 9.76 3.34
CA ASP A 11 -8.36 10.71 2.28
C ASP A 11 -6.94 11.28 2.39
N PRO A 12 -6.06 11.05 1.39
CA PRO A 12 -4.67 11.50 1.45
C PRO A 12 -4.50 13.02 1.59
N ALA A 13 -5.37 13.81 0.96
CA ALA A 13 -5.27 15.26 1.07
C ALA A 13 -5.54 15.72 2.51
N THR A 14 -6.52 15.12 3.17
CA THR A 14 -6.82 15.39 4.58
C THR A 14 -5.70 14.94 5.51
N ILE A 15 -5.17 13.70 5.32
CA ILE A 15 -4.12 13.13 6.19
C ILE A 15 -2.82 13.94 6.10
N PHE A 16 -2.44 14.38 4.89
CA PHE A 16 -1.21 15.14 4.66
C PHE A 16 -1.41 16.65 4.66
N ALA A 17 -2.62 17.15 5.01
CA ALA A 17 -2.96 18.58 5.00
C ALA A 17 -2.62 19.26 3.66
N ALA A 18 -2.85 18.56 2.54
CA ALA A 18 -2.46 19.00 1.21
C ALA A 18 -3.57 19.80 0.53
N SER A 19 -3.19 20.85 -0.17
CA SER A 19 -4.07 21.68 -1.00
C SER A 19 -4.30 21.05 -2.39
N PRO A 20 -5.36 21.45 -3.11
CA PRO A 20 -5.55 21.03 -4.49
C PRO A 20 -4.32 21.34 -5.37
N GLY A 21 -3.86 20.34 -6.12
CA GLY A 21 -2.69 20.43 -7.00
C GLY A 21 -1.36 19.99 -6.37
N GLU A 22 -1.29 19.75 -5.06
CA GLU A 22 -0.05 19.33 -4.40
C GLU A 22 0.21 17.82 -4.47
N LEU A 23 -0.85 17.00 -4.54
CA LEU A 23 -0.72 15.55 -4.59
C LEU A 23 -1.28 14.99 -5.90
N PHE A 24 -0.52 14.09 -6.52
CA PHE A 24 -1.04 13.16 -7.52
C PHE A 24 -1.45 11.87 -6.81
N VAL A 25 -2.74 11.53 -6.84
CA VAL A 25 -3.31 10.46 -6.01
C VAL A 25 -3.89 9.34 -6.86
N VAL A 26 -3.51 8.11 -6.53
CA VAL A 26 -4.14 6.87 -7.03
C VAL A 26 -4.85 6.20 -5.88
N ARG A 27 -6.09 5.80 -6.08
CA ARG A 27 -6.85 5.07 -5.05
C ARG A 27 -7.39 3.76 -5.63
N ASN A 28 -7.08 2.67 -4.95
CA ASN A 28 -7.58 1.34 -5.26
C ASN A 28 -7.93 0.58 -3.97
N VAL A 29 -8.46 -0.64 -4.06
CA VAL A 29 -8.74 -1.44 -2.86
C VAL A 29 -7.43 -1.86 -2.20
N ALA A 30 -7.30 -1.58 -0.90
CA ALA A 30 -6.15 -1.91 -0.04
C ALA A 30 -4.82 -1.23 -0.40
N ALA A 31 -4.81 -0.17 -1.21
CA ALA A 31 -3.58 0.55 -1.62
C ALA A 31 -2.52 -0.36 -2.27
N LEU A 32 -2.95 -1.40 -2.99
CA LEU A 32 -2.06 -2.39 -3.57
C LEU A 32 -1.42 -1.91 -4.86
N ILE A 33 -0.17 -2.28 -5.04
CA ILE A 33 0.56 -2.12 -6.29
C ILE A 33 0.88 -3.52 -6.81
N PRO A 34 0.32 -3.93 -7.96
CA PRO A 34 0.69 -5.19 -8.59
C PRO A 34 2.13 -5.12 -9.10
N PRO A 35 2.83 -6.25 -9.23
CA PRO A 35 4.13 -6.27 -9.88
C PRO A 35 4.00 -5.87 -11.36
N PHE A 36 5.12 -5.48 -11.97
CA PHE A 36 5.15 -5.21 -13.41
C PHE A 36 4.74 -6.46 -14.20
N GLU A 37 3.75 -6.30 -15.06
CA GLU A 37 3.29 -7.34 -15.99
C GLU A 37 3.31 -6.81 -17.42
N PRO A 38 4.11 -7.39 -18.35
CA PRO A 38 4.19 -6.97 -19.73
C PRO A 38 3.00 -7.51 -20.53
N SER A 39 1.77 -7.15 -20.16
CA SER A 39 0.56 -7.58 -20.86
C SER A 39 -0.15 -6.41 -21.52
N SER A 40 -1.01 -6.69 -22.50
CA SER A 40 -1.83 -5.70 -23.19
C SER A 40 -3.13 -5.33 -22.45
N GLY A 41 -3.26 -5.74 -21.17
CA GLY A 41 -4.45 -5.47 -20.35
C GLY A 41 -4.56 -4.00 -19.89
N TYR A 42 -5.66 -3.70 -19.22
CA TYR A 42 -5.91 -2.37 -18.64
C TYR A 42 -5.32 -2.31 -17.23
N HIS A 43 -4.16 -1.66 -17.10
CA HIS A 43 -3.38 -1.57 -15.87
C HIS A 43 -3.44 -0.16 -15.28
N GLY A 44 -4.59 0.23 -14.70
CA GLY A 44 -4.83 1.59 -14.23
C GLY A 44 -3.81 2.10 -13.20
N THR A 45 -3.42 1.26 -12.22
CA THR A 45 -2.39 1.63 -11.24
C THR A 45 -1.02 1.79 -11.90
N SER A 46 -0.61 0.88 -12.78
CA SER A 46 0.68 0.95 -13.49
C SER A 46 0.75 2.15 -14.42
N ALA A 47 -0.32 2.46 -15.14
CA ALA A 47 -0.40 3.63 -16.01
C ALA A 47 -0.26 4.94 -15.21
N ALA A 48 -0.86 5.01 -14.02
CA ALA A 48 -0.73 6.18 -13.15
C ALA A 48 0.69 6.30 -12.56
N LEU A 49 1.34 5.18 -12.24
CA LEU A 49 2.75 5.18 -11.81
C LEU A 49 3.67 5.71 -12.91
N GLU A 50 3.51 5.20 -14.14
CA GLU A 50 4.30 5.66 -15.27
C GLU A 50 4.09 7.15 -15.54
N TYR A 51 2.85 7.62 -15.58
CA TYR A 51 2.53 9.03 -15.77
C TYR A 51 3.12 9.90 -14.65
N GLY A 52 2.97 9.48 -13.40
CA GLY A 52 3.50 10.20 -12.24
C GLY A 52 5.02 10.36 -12.28
N VAL A 53 5.74 9.30 -12.62
CA VAL A 53 7.21 9.30 -12.63
C VAL A 53 7.75 9.93 -13.91
N SER A 54 7.27 9.51 -15.09
CA SER A 54 7.85 9.90 -16.36
C SER A 54 7.41 11.29 -16.82
N GLU A 55 6.14 11.64 -16.62
CA GLU A 55 5.57 12.91 -17.09
C GLU A 55 5.57 14.00 -16.00
N LEU A 56 5.02 13.69 -14.81
CA LEU A 56 4.93 14.65 -13.72
C LEU A 56 6.24 14.77 -12.93
N ARG A 57 7.15 13.81 -13.07
CA ARG A 57 8.45 13.78 -12.39
C ARG A 57 8.32 13.96 -10.88
N VAL A 58 7.39 13.21 -10.29
CA VAL A 58 7.20 13.21 -8.83
C VAL A 58 8.50 12.78 -8.15
N ARG A 59 8.84 13.43 -7.05
CA ARG A 59 10.07 13.12 -6.29
C ARG A 59 9.87 12.07 -5.21
N ASP A 60 8.61 11.83 -4.85
CA ASP A 60 8.26 10.90 -3.77
C ASP A 60 7.02 10.10 -4.17
N ILE A 61 7.06 8.78 -3.93
CA ILE A 61 5.88 7.91 -3.97
C ILE A 61 5.66 7.39 -2.55
N VAL A 62 4.47 7.64 -2.02
CA VAL A 62 4.04 7.12 -0.72
C VAL A 62 2.98 6.05 -0.93
N VAL A 63 3.20 4.85 -0.43
CA VAL A 63 2.17 3.81 -0.28
C VAL A 63 1.51 4.02 1.08
N LEU A 64 0.25 4.43 1.09
CA LEU A 64 -0.51 4.72 2.30
C LEU A 64 -1.51 3.59 2.59
N GLY A 65 -1.13 2.68 3.47
CA GLY A 65 -2.01 1.69 4.08
C GLY A 65 -2.85 2.30 5.21
N HIS A 66 -3.79 1.52 5.75
CA HIS A 66 -4.59 1.98 6.88
C HIS A 66 -5.14 0.83 7.71
N GLY A 67 -5.50 1.13 8.95
CA GLY A 67 -6.15 0.21 9.86
C GLY A 67 -7.59 -0.13 9.45
N LEU A 68 -8.05 -1.30 9.83
CA LEU A 68 -9.41 -1.80 9.57
C LEU A 68 -9.76 -1.80 8.06
N CYS A 69 -8.79 -2.14 7.22
CA CYS A 69 -8.95 -2.17 5.77
C CYS A 69 -9.82 -3.36 5.34
N GLY A 70 -10.96 -3.06 4.69
CA GLY A 70 -11.87 -4.09 4.19
C GLY A 70 -11.26 -4.98 3.11
N GLY A 71 -10.34 -4.46 2.28
CA GLY A 71 -9.62 -5.25 1.28
C GLY A 71 -8.64 -6.24 1.91
N ILE A 72 -7.95 -5.85 2.98
CA ILE A 72 -7.08 -6.75 3.75
C ILE A 72 -7.92 -7.81 4.47
N ALA A 73 -9.05 -7.43 5.10
CA ALA A 73 -9.98 -8.39 5.70
C ALA A 73 -10.50 -9.41 4.68
N ALA A 74 -10.82 -8.98 3.46
CA ALA A 74 -11.24 -9.87 2.37
C ALA A 74 -10.13 -10.85 1.95
N SER A 75 -8.87 -10.45 1.97
CA SER A 75 -7.74 -11.35 1.71
C SER A 75 -7.63 -12.45 2.77
N ILE A 76 -7.82 -12.11 4.05
CA ILE A 76 -7.80 -13.08 5.15
C ILE A 76 -9.04 -13.99 5.08
N GLY A 77 -10.22 -13.44 4.90
CA GLY A 77 -11.47 -14.19 4.81
C GLY A 77 -11.53 -15.14 3.62
N GLY A 78 -10.85 -14.83 2.51
CA GLY A 78 -10.71 -15.73 1.37
C GLY A 78 -10.00 -17.04 1.73
N MET A 79 -9.11 -17.05 2.71
CA MET A 79 -8.46 -18.26 3.23
C MET A 79 -9.38 -19.09 4.14
N GLU A 80 -10.34 -18.47 4.81
CA GLU A 80 -11.30 -19.15 5.69
C GLU A 80 -12.50 -19.74 4.92
N GLY A 81 -12.37 -19.91 3.59
CA GLY A 81 -13.40 -20.51 2.73
C GLY A 81 -14.49 -19.53 2.28
N GLN A 82 -14.32 -18.25 2.53
CA GLN A 82 -15.15 -17.21 1.94
C GLN A 82 -14.61 -16.85 0.55
N THR A 83 -15.42 -17.00 -0.49
CA THR A 83 -15.02 -16.64 -1.85
C THR A 83 -15.28 -15.15 -2.07
N PRO A 84 -14.24 -14.31 -2.18
CA PRO A 84 -14.41 -12.93 -2.61
C PRO A 84 -15.07 -12.89 -4.00
N GLY A 85 -15.71 -11.76 -4.32
CA GLY A 85 -16.35 -11.58 -5.63
C GLY A 85 -15.39 -11.73 -6.82
N GLN A 86 -15.94 -11.84 -8.00
CA GLN A 86 -15.22 -12.13 -9.26
C GLN A 86 -14.01 -11.23 -9.53
N PHE A 87 -14.06 -9.96 -9.13
CA PHE A 87 -12.97 -9.00 -9.34
C PHE A 87 -12.12 -8.78 -8.08
N ILE A 88 -12.76 -8.74 -6.91
CA ILE A 88 -12.04 -8.48 -5.66
C ILE A 88 -11.18 -9.68 -5.26
N GLY A 89 -11.62 -10.90 -5.52
CA GLY A 89 -10.86 -12.11 -5.21
C GLY A 89 -9.45 -12.09 -5.81
N PRO A 90 -9.31 -12.07 -7.15
CA PRO A 90 -8.00 -12.00 -7.80
C PRO A 90 -7.17 -10.78 -7.39
N TRP A 91 -7.84 -9.65 -7.08
CA TRP A 91 -7.14 -8.44 -6.66
C TRP A 91 -6.49 -8.59 -5.29
N VAL A 92 -7.22 -9.06 -4.28
CA VAL A 92 -6.66 -9.22 -2.93
C VAL A 92 -5.77 -10.46 -2.81
N ASP A 93 -5.86 -11.40 -3.75
CA ASP A 93 -4.96 -12.56 -3.84
C ASP A 93 -3.53 -12.18 -4.25
N LEU A 94 -3.31 -10.95 -4.74
CA LEU A 94 -1.97 -10.36 -4.85
C LEU A 94 -1.20 -10.43 -3.52
N LEU A 95 -1.90 -10.45 -2.39
CA LEU A 95 -1.30 -10.55 -1.06
C LEU A 95 -0.98 -11.99 -0.64
N SER A 96 -1.36 -13.02 -1.42
CA SER A 96 -1.15 -14.42 -1.04
C SER A 96 0.29 -14.72 -0.58
N PRO A 97 1.38 -14.21 -1.24
CA PRO A 97 2.72 -14.53 -0.79
C PRO A 97 3.03 -14.07 0.63
N VAL A 98 2.65 -12.83 0.99
CA VAL A 98 2.92 -12.26 2.32
C VAL A 98 1.91 -12.71 3.36
N ARG A 99 0.68 -12.96 2.95
CA ARG A 99 -0.37 -13.55 3.80
C ARG A 99 0.01 -14.96 4.24
N ASP A 100 0.42 -15.80 3.30
CA ASP A 100 0.75 -17.20 3.56
C ASP A 100 2.02 -17.31 4.41
N GLU A 101 3.01 -16.43 4.21
CA GLU A 101 4.19 -16.28 5.07
C GLU A 101 3.78 -15.92 6.50
N MET A 102 2.97 -14.86 6.68
CA MET A 102 2.47 -14.45 7.99
C MET A 102 1.76 -15.58 8.74
N LEU A 103 0.96 -16.37 8.02
CA LEU A 103 0.19 -17.45 8.64
C LEU A 103 1.04 -18.68 8.94
N ALA A 104 2.10 -18.94 8.16
CA ALA A 104 3.05 -20.00 8.44
C ALA A 104 3.88 -19.70 9.70
N ASP A 105 4.15 -18.43 9.97
CA ASP A 105 4.90 -17.97 11.14
C ASP A 105 4.03 -17.79 12.40
N ASP A 106 2.68 -17.82 12.25
CA ASP A 106 1.75 -17.71 13.38
C ASP A 106 1.67 -19.01 14.17
N ASP A 107 2.19 -19.00 15.36
CA ASP A 107 2.11 -20.13 16.31
C ASP A 107 0.72 -20.27 17.00
N GLY A 108 -0.28 -19.52 16.51
CA GLY A 108 -1.63 -19.44 17.06
C GLY A 108 -1.81 -18.34 18.10
N SER A 109 -0.81 -17.51 18.33
CA SER A 109 -0.87 -16.39 19.29
C SER A 109 -1.49 -15.13 18.74
N LEU A 110 -1.61 -15.00 17.41
CA LEU A 110 -2.18 -13.82 16.77
C LEU A 110 -3.71 -13.80 16.90
N THR A 111 -4.24 -12.77 17.55
CA THR A 111 -5.68 -12.50 17.49
C THR A 111 -6.09 -12.06 16.07
N PRO A 112 -7.38 -12.17 15.67
CA PRO A 112 -7.84 -11.72 14.36
C PRO A 112 -7.45 -10.26 14.06
N GLU A 113 -7.54 -9.37 15.06
CA GLU A 113 -7.21 -7.94 14.91
C GLU A 113 -5.70 -7.73 14.70
N ARG A 114 -4.87 -8.49 15.42
CA ARG A 114 -3.40 -8.44 15.26
C ARG A 114 -2.98 -9.00 13.91
N ARG A 115 -3.61 -10.10 13.48
CA ARG A 115 -3.38 -10.69 12.16
C ARG A 115 -3.72 -9.71 11.05
N GLN A 116 -4.88 -9.04 11.13
CA GLN A 116 -5.26 -8.03 10.17
C GLN A 116 -4.26 -6.87 10.14
N ARG A 117 -3.91 -6.30 11.29
CA ARG A 117 -2.94 -5.19 11.38
C ARG A 117 -1.58 -5.57 10.81
N LEU A 118 -1.09 -6.76 11.11
CA LEU A 118 0.19 -7.23 10.59
C LEU A 118 0.15 -7.32 9.07
N LEU A 119 -0.92 -7.89 8.50
CA LEU A 119 -1.08 -7.97 7.05
C LEU A 119 -1.26 -6.59 6.40
N GLU A 120 -1.89 -5.62 7.07
CA GLU A 120 -1.96 -4.22 6.61
C GLU A 120 -0.56 -3.61 6.45
N TRP A 121 0.34 -3.82 7.40
CA TRP A 121 1.73 -3.37 7.32
C TRP A 121 2.52 -4.12 6.23
N MET A 122 2.37 -5.45 6.18
CA MET A 122 3.03 -6.28 5.15
C MET A 122 2.56 -5.91 3.74
N ALA A 123 1.31 -5.52 3.55
CA ALA A 123 0.77 -5.09 2.26
C ALA A 123 1.44 -3.79 1.76
N VAL A 124 1.76 -2.86 2.67
CA VAL A 124 2.54 -1.65 2.32
C VAL A 124 3.95 -2.03 1.88
N LEU A 125 4.63 -2.88 2.64
CA LEU A 125 5.99 -3.37 2.30
C LEU A 125 5.98 -4.13 0.97
N PHE A 126 5.00 -4.99 0.75
CA PHE A 126 4.82 -5.74 -0.48
C PHE A 126 4.59 -4.81 -1.68
N SER A 127 3.76 -3.78 -1.53
CA SER A 127 3.53 -2.79 -2.57
C SER A 127 4.79 -1.97 -2.90
N ILE A 128 5.60 -1.61 -1.89
CA ILE A 128 6.90 -0.95 -2.10
C ILE A 128 7.88 -1.88 -2.85
N LYS A 129 7.90 -3.17 -2.49
CA LYS A 129 8.68 -4.17 -3.22
C LYS A 129 8.25 -4.25 -4.69
N ASN A 130 6.95 -4.25 -4.96
CA ASN A 130 6.41 -4.31 -6.32
C ASN A 130 6.70 -3.03 -7.13
N LEU A 131 6.76 -1.84 -6.52
CA LEU A 131 7.24 -0.64 -7.20
C LEU A 131 8.62 -0.84 -7.83
N ARG A 132 9.48 -1.58 -7.17
CA ARG A 132 10.84 -1.87 -7.66
C ARG A 132 10.89 -2.88 -8.82
N SER A 133 9.76 -3.42 -9.26
CA SER A 133 9.67 -4.26 -10.48
C SER A 133 9.52 -3.44 -11.77
N PHE A 134 9.22 -2.14 -11.65
CA PHE A 134 9.09 -1.22 -12.78
C PHE A 134 10.46 -0.56 -13.08
N SER A 135 10.99 -0.73 -14.28
CA SER A 135 12.32 -0.20 -14.66
C SER A 135 12.40 1.31 -14.51
N PHE A 136 11.40 2.05 -14.98
CA PHE A 136 11.36 3.52 -14.86
C PHE A 136 11.38 4.02 -13.41
N ILE A 137 10.87 3.22 -12.46
CA ILE A 137 10.97 3.54 -11.02
C ILE A 137 12.37 3.23 -10.49
N THR A 138 12.91 2.04 -10.80
CA THR A 138 14.25 1.67 -10.32
C THR A 138 15.33 2.59 -10.88
N ASP A 139 15.20 3.01 -12.12
CA ASP A 139 16.12 3.96 -12.75
C ASP A 139 16.06 5.32 -12.04
N ALA A 140 14.87 5.88 -11.83
CA ALA A 140 14.68 7.14 -11.11
C ALA A 140 15.17 7.10 -9.65
N VAL A 141 15.01 5.96 -8.96
CA VAL A 141 15.56 5.75 -7.61
C VAL A 141 17.08 5.68 -7.65
N ALA A 142 17.66 4.97 -8.62
CA ALA A 142 19.11 4.86 -8.77
C ALA A 142 19.76 6.22 -9.10
N GLU A 143 19.08 7.07 -9.85
CA GLU A 143 19.50 8.45 -10.16
C GLU A 143 19.31 9.41 -8.96
N GLY A 144 18.65 8.99 -7.90
CA GLY A 144 18.33 9.83 -6.74
C GLY A 144 17.22 10.87 -7.00
N SER A 145 16.50 10.77 -8.11
CA SER A 145 15.41 11.67 -8.50
C SER A 145 14.06 11.25 -7.89
N LEU A 146 13.93 10.01 -7.43
CA LEU A 146 12.72 9.45 -6.82
C LEU A 146 13.03 8.75 -5.50
N ARG A 147 12.16 8.93 -4.51
CA ARG A 147 12.18 8.22 -3.23
C ARG A 147 10.88 7.45 -3.04
N LEU A 148 10.96 6.27 -2.43
CA LEU A 148 9.80 5.43 -2.12
C LEU A 148 9.58 5.44 -0.61
N HIS A 149 8.31 5.52 -0.19
CA HIS A 149 7.94 5.61 1.22
C HIS A 149 6.76 4.70 1.52
N GLY A 150 6.72 4.20 2.74
CA GLY A 150 5.56 3.53 3.31
C GLY A 150 4.96 4.36 4.44
N ALA A 151 3.64 4.40 4.49
CA ALA A 151 2.90 4.99 5.59
C ALA A 151 1.69 4.13 5.93
N TRP A 152 1.24 4.21 7.18
CA TRP A 152 0.03 3.53 7.63
C TRP A 152 -0.74 4.44 8.57
N PHE A 153 -2.05 4.60 8.33
CA PHE A 153 -2.91 5.47 9.12
C PHE A 153 -3.84 4.65 10.01
N SER A 154 -3.76 4.86 11.32
CA SER A 154 -4.71 4.30 12.28
C SER A 154 -6.02 5.08 12.23
N ILE A 155 -7.07 4.46 11.67
CA ILE A 155 -8.42 5.07 11.67
C ILE A 155 -8.96 5.18 13.10
N ALA A 156 -8.61 4.24 13.98
CA ALA A 156 -9.11 4.21 15.35
C ALA A 156 -8.57 5.36 16.20
N ASP A 157 -7.30 5.70 15.99
CA ASP A 157 -6.57 6.63 16.84
C ASP A 157 -6.35 8.00 16.16
N GLY A 158 -6.54 8.07 14.82
CA GLY A 158 -6.25 9.28 14.04
C GLY A 158 -4.75 9.54 13.87
N GLU A 159 -3.92 8.51 13.97
CA GLU A 159 -2.47 8.58 13.99
C GLU A 159 -1.86 8.11 12.68
N LEU A 160 -0.81 8.82 12.23
CA LEU A 160 -0.02 8.45 11.06
C LEU A 160 1.28 7.78 11.51
N TYR A 161 1.59 6.65 10.91
CA TYR A 161 2.85 5.94 11.10
C TYR A 161 3.64 5.95 9.80
N TRP A 162 4.95 6.19 9.89
CA TRP A 162 5.87 6.21 8.77
C TRP A 162 6.83 5.04 8.85
N LEU A 163 7.07 4.40 7.72
CA LEU A 163 7.99 3.27 7.64
C LEU A 163 9.44 3.78 7.78
N ASN A 164 10.11 3.35 8.83
CA ASN A 164 11.55 3.45 8.96
C ASN A 164 12.19 2.24 8.25
N GLU A 165 12.67 2.44 7.02
CA GLU A 165 13.28 1.34 6.23
C GLU A 165 14.49 0.73 6.94
N GLY A 166 15.30 1.51 7.65
CA GLY A 166 16.47 1.03 8.35
C GLY A 166 16.16 0.07 9.51
N ARG A 167 14.95 0.20 10.09
CA ARG A 167 14.46 -0.66 11.18
C ARG A 167 13.44 -1.69 10.73
N GLY A 168 12.90 -1.53 9.52
CA GLY A 168 11.79 -2.34 9.02
C GLY A 168 10.50 -2.19 9.85
N ALA A 169 10.29 -1.03 10.48
CA ALA A 169 9.19 -0.80 11.41
C ALA A 169 8.44 0.50 11.10
N PHE A 170 7.14 0.49 11.39
CA PHE A 170 6.32 1.69 11.33
C PHE A 170 6.43 2.47 12.65
N GLU A 171 6.83 3.72 12.58
CA GLU A 171 7.02 4.61 13.71
C GLU A 171 5.97 5.73 13.67
N LEU A 172 5.43 6.09 14.84
CA LEU A 172 4.46 7.17 14.96
C LEU A 172 5.08 8.50 14.50
N VAL A 173 4.37 9.21 13.65
CA VAL A 173 4.72 10.58 13.27
C VAL A 173 4.22 11.54 14.34
N GLU A 174 5.13 12.13 15.09
CA GLU A 174 4.77 13.14 16.10
C GLU A 174 4.21 14.40 15.41
N PRO A 175 3.10 14.95 15.90
CA PRO A 175 2.58 16.23 15.40
C PRO A 175 3.65 17.32 15.52
N SER A 176 3.83 18.09 14.44
CA SER A 176 4.67 19.29 14.53
C SER A 176 4.03 20.28 15.52
N ALA A 177 4.80 20.73 16.50
CA ALA A 177 4.37 21.73 17.47
C ALA A 177 4.06 23.08 16.80
#